data_449b3d7059a6fde8bddbae3c2f0bb567
#
_entry.id   449b3d7059a6fde8bddbae3c2f0bb567
#
_cell.length_a   1.000
_cell.length_b   1.000
_cell.length_c   1.000
_cell.angle_alpha   90.00
_cell.angle_beta   90.00
_cell.angle_gamma   90.00
#
_symmetry.space_group_name_H-M   'P 1'
#
loop_
_entity.id
_entity.type
_entity.pdbx_description
1 polymer ?
#
loop_
_entity_poly.entity_id
_entity_poly.type
_entity_poly.pdbx_seq_one_letter_code
_entity_poly.pdbx_strand_id
1 'polypeptide(L)'
;SAYGNTAIMASAIADGLIQLQVAVESINCEFASSEEITEAIQACDGFIIGSPTLGGHPPTQIQTALGIILANATKTKLAGVFGSYGWSGEAIDILENKLRDAHYSFGFEPIRVRFSPTAAMLEQGKLAGKTFTQTLKKTKKLRTPRQGITETKIDRTEQAVGRIVGSLCVLTTCQDNQH
;
A
#
# COMPACT_ATOMS: atom_id res chain seq x y z
N SER A 1 10.46 5.84 10.95
CA SER A 1 10.88 7.25 11.04
C SER A 1 11.07 7.61 12.51
N ALA A 2 12.11 8.39 12.85
CA ALA A 2 12.42 8.78 14.22
C ALA A 2 11.23 9.48 14.95
N TYR A 3 10.21 9.90 14.25
CA TYR A 3 9.06 10.64 14.77
C TYR A 3 7.71 10.03 14.39
N GLY A 4 7.67 8.80 13.91
CA GLY A 4 6.41 8.15 13.52
C GLY A 4 5.70 8.74 12.30
N ASN A 5 6.30 9.70 11.60
CA ASN A 5 5.65 10.44 10.51
C ASN A 5 5.20 9.54 9.36
N THR A 6 5.97 8.49 9.05
CA THR A 6 5.59 7.51 8.04
C THR A 6 4.36 6.71 8.49
N ALA A 7 4.29 6.32 9.77
CA ALA A 7 3.14 5.59 10.31
C ALA A 7 1.86 6.45 10.32
N ILE A 8 1.98 7.74 10.64
CA ILE A 8 0.84 8.68 10.60
C ILE A 8 0.28 8.78 9.17
N MET A 9 1.14 8.88 8.16
CA MET A 9 0.72 8.87 6.76
C MET A 9 0.12 7.53 6.33
N ALA A 10 0.71 6.41 6.79
CA ALA A 10 0.15 5.08 6.53
C ALA A 10 -1.28 4.96 7.04
N SER A 11 -1.55 5.44 8.26
CA SER A 11 -2.90 5.47 8.84
C SER A 11 -3.86 6.31 8.02
N ALA A 12 -3.45 7.49 7.57
CA ALA A 12 -4.31 8.35 6.74
C ALA A 12 -4.65 7.69 5.39
N ILE A 13 -3.70 7.03 4.75
CA ILE A 13 -3.94 6.28 3.52
C ILE A 13 -4.88 5.09 3.79
N ALA A 14 -4.63 4.34 4.86
CA ALA A 14 -5.48 3.21 5.27
C ALA A 14 -6.93 3.65 5.52
N ASP A 15 -7.15 4.78 6.18
CA ASP A 15 -8.49 5.36 6.38
C ASP A 15 -9.21 5.59 5.04
N GLY A 16 -8.50 6.12 4.05
CA GLY A 16 -9.04 6.33 2.70
C GLY A 16 -9.42 5.03 1.99
N LEU A 17 -8.63 3.97 2.17
CA LEU A 17 -8.89 2.63 1.65
C LEU A 17 -10.13 2.01 2.31
N ILE A 18 -10.19 2.05 3.65
CA ILE A 18 -11.27 1.45 4.46
C ILE A 18 -12.61 2.12 4.15
N GLN A 19 -12.65 3.44 3.94
CA GLN A 19 -13.86 4.16 3.57
C GLN A 19 -14.53 3.63 2.29
N LEU A 20 -13.77 3.02 1.39
CA LEU A 20 -14.27 2.40 0.16
C LEU A 20 -14.40 0.87 0.26
N GLN A 21 -14.48 0.35 1.49
CA GLN A 21 -14.72 -1.08 1.80
C GLN A 21 -13.62 -2.02 1.25
N VAL A 22 -12.37 -1.63 1.37
CA VAL A 22 -11.22 -2.48 1.09
C VAL A 22 -10.69 -3.03 2.40
N ALA A 23 -10.42 -4.32 2.46
CA ALA A 23 -9.70 -4.92 3.57
C ALA A 23 -8.24 -4.47 3.53
N VAL A 24 -7.75 -3.93 4.63
CA VAL A 24 -6.38 -3.41 4.74
C VAL A 24 -5.63 -4.20 5.79
N GLU A 25 -4.50 -4.76 5.40
CA GLU A 25 -3.51 -5.33 6.30
C GLU A 25 -2.34 -4.35 6.42
N SER A 26 -2.05 -3.90 7.63
CA SER A 26 -0.93 -3.01 7.91
C SER A 26 0.22 -3.79 8.55
N ILE A 27 1.38 -3.75 7.92
CA ILE A 27 2.56 -4.50 8.34
C ILE A 27 3.67 -3.53 8.73
N ASN A 28 4.17 -3.67 9.96
CA ASN A 28 5.39 -2.99 10.37
C ASN A 28 6.60 -3.87 10.05
N CYS A 29 7.35 -3.48 9.03
CA CYS A 29 8.51 -4.22 8.55
C CYS A 29 9.68 -4.30 9.54
N GLU A 30 9.65 -3.57 10.65
CA GLU A 30 10.67 -3.70 11.70
C GLU A 30 10.51 -5.00 12.50
N PHE A 31 9.28 -5.50 12.61
CA PHE A 31 8.94 -6.65 13.43
C PHE A 31 8.45 -7.84 12.61
N ALA A 32 7.94 -7.60 11.41
CA ALA A 32 7.40 -8.64 10.55
C ALA A 32 8.50 -9.56 10.02
N SER A 33 8.23 -10.86 10.00
CA SER A 33 9.12 -11.83 9.36
C SER A 33 9.02 -11.76 7.83
N SER A 34 10.02 -12.29 7.16
CA SER A 34 10.01 -12.38 5.68
C SER A 34 8.85 -13.25 5.17
N GLU A 35 8.50 -14.29 5.94
CA GLU A 35 7.38 -15.18 5.64
C GLU A 35 6.05 -14.44 5.71
N GLU A 36 5.83 -13.67 6.78
CA GLU A 36 4.62 -12.86 6.97
C GLU A 36 4.44 -11.84 5.83
N ILE A 37 5.51 -11.13 5.46
CA ILE A 37 5.48 -10.18 4.34
C ILE A 37 5.19 -10.92 3.03
N THR A 38 5.78 -12.09 2.81
CA THR A 38 5.57 -12.89 1.60
C THR A 38 4.12 -13.33 1.47
N GLU A 39 3.53 -13.89 2.55
CA GLU A 39 2.14 -14.34 2.58
C GLU A 39 1.18 -13.19 2.29
N ALA A 40 1.37 -12.05 2.97
CA ALA A 40 0.54 -10.87 2.76
C ALA A 40 0.62 -10.34 1.32
N ILE A 41 1.83 -10.28 0.75
CA ILE A 41 2.05 -9.84 -0.64
C ILE A 41 1.44 -10.81 -1.65
N GLN A 42 1.47 -12.10 -1.39
CA GLN A 42 0.83 -13.09 -2.28
C GLN A 42 -0.69 -13.00 -2.21
N ALA A 43 -1.25 -12.81 -1.03
CA ALA A 43 -2.70 -12.77 -0.79
C ALA A 43 -3.38 -11.47 -1.24
N CYS A 44 -2.69 -10.33 -1.24
CA CYS A 44 -3.29 -9.03 -1.55
C CYS A 44 -3.50 -8.79 -3.05
N ASP A 45 -4.42 -7.88 -3.39
CA ASP A 45 -4.67 -7.41 -4.76
C ASP A 45 -3.78 -6.25 -5.18
N GLY A 46 -3.24 -5.53 -4.22
CA GLY A 46 -2.31 -4.42 -4.39
C GLY A 46 -1.58 -4.13 -3.10
N PHE A 47 -0.52 -3.36 -3.16
CA PHE A 47 0.33 -3.04 -2.02
C PHE A 47 0.77 -1.58 -2.03
N ILE A 48 0.98 -1.04 -0.84
CA ILE A 48 1.50 0.30 -0.64
C ILE A 48 2.69 0.21 0.30
N ILE A 49 3.83 0.72 -0.13
CA ILE A 49 5.07 0.71 0.67
C ILE A 49 5.43 2.13 1.10
N GLY A 50 5.65 2.29 2.40
CA GLY A 50 6.01 3.54 3.02
C GLY A 50 7.40 3.51 3.64
N SER A 51 8.19 4.56 3.45
CA SER A 51 9.57 4.63 3.96
C SER A 51 9.94 6.00 4.50
N PRO A 52 10.63 6.06 5.64
CA PRO A 52 11.43 7.23 5.94
C PRO A 52 12.69 7.24 5.06
N THR A 53 13.29 8.41 4.89
CA THR A 53 14.64 8.55 4.29
C THR A 53 15.66 8.70 5.41
N LEU A 54 16.58 7.76 5.52
CA LEU A 54 17.66 7.74 6.50
C LEU A 54 19.00 7.69 5.75
N GLY A 55 19.81 8.75 5.86
CA GLY A 55 21.10 8.84 5.16
C GLY A 55 20.99 8.68 3.64
N GLY A 56 19.89 9.20 3.03
CA GLY A 56 19.65 9.11 1.59
C GLY A 56 19.02 7.78 1.12
N HIS A 57 18.71 6.84 2.03
CA HIS A 57 18.25 5.50 1.67
C HIS A 57 17.00 5.08 2.46
N PRO A 58 16.21 4.13 1.95
CA PRO A 58 15.23 3.40 2.76
C PRO A 58 15.95 2.58 3.85
N PRO A 59 15.37 2.40 5.04
CA PRO A 59 15.89 1.46 6.04
C PRO A 59 16.02 0.05 5.47
N THR A 60 16.94 -0.74 6.03
CA THR A 60 17.22 -2.12 5.59
C THR A 60 15.95 -2.98 5.55
N GLN A 61 15.07 -2.83 6.53
CA GLN A 61 13.80 -3.56 6.60
C GLN A 61 12.90 -3.27 5.40
N ILE A 62 12.84 -2.02 4.95
CA ILE A 62 12.09 -1.63 3.75
C ILE A 62 12.77 -2.14 2.48
N GLN A 63 14.09 -2.16 2.43
CA GLN A 63 14.83 -2.74 1.31
C GLN A 63 14.57 -4.25 1.21
N THR A 64 14.52 -4.95 2.34
CA THR A 64 14.15 -6.38 2.41
C THR A 64 12.71 -6.59 1.92
N ALA A 65 11.75 -5.80 2.42
CA ALA A 65 10.36 -5.87 1.98
C ALA A 65 10.22 -5.60 0.47
N LEU A 66 10.94 -4.62 -0.07
CA LEU A 66 11.00 -4.38 -1.51
C LEU A 66 11.52 -5.59 -2.28
N GLY A 67 12.59 -6.22 -1.80
CA GLY A 67 13.12 -7.46 -2.39
C GLY A 67 12.09 -8.58 -2.42
N ILE A 68 11.35 -8.77 -1.33
CA ILE A 68 10.26 -9.75 -1.23
C ILE A 68 9.14 -9.43 -2.24
N ILE A 69 8.73 -8.16 -2.34
CA ILE A 69 7.72 -7.71 -3.31
C ILE A 69 8.17 -8.04 -4.75
N LEU A 70 9.39 -7.66 -5.10
CA LEU A 70 9.92 -7.88 -6.46
C LEU A 70 10.00 -9.37 -6.84
N ALA A 71 10.25 -10.23 -5.85
CA ALA A 71 10.34 -11.69 -6.04
C ALA A 71 8.98 -12.39 -6.07
N ASN A 72 7.99 -11.93 -5.30
CA ASN A 72 6.76 -12.67 -5.02
C ASN A 72 5.48 -12.03 -5.56
N ALA A 73 5.44 -10.70 -5.73
CA ALA A 73 4.24 -10.02 -6.21
C ALA A 73 4.09 -10.17 -7.72
N THR A 74 2.91 -10.58 -8.18
CA THR A 74 2.60 -10.58 -9.62
C THR A 74 2.55 -9.15 -10.16
N LYS A 75 2.97 -8.94 -11.40
CA LYS A 75 2.98 -7.61 -12.06
C LYS A 75 1.59 -7.04 -12.30
N THR A 76 0.58 -7.82 -12.05
CA THR A 76 -0.82 -7.42 -12.13
C THR A 76 -1.31 -6.67 -10.89
N LYS A 77 -0.55 -6.72 -9.77
CA LYS A 77 -0.88 -5.98 -8.56
C LYS A 77 -0.60 -4.50 -8.73
N LEU A 78 -1.44 -3.68 -8.11
CA LEU A 78 -1.28 -2.24 -8.12
C LEU A 78 -0.31 -1.84 -7.01
N ALA A 79 0.58 -0.89 -7.28
CA ALA A 79 1.56 -0.39 -6.34
C ALA A 79 1.25 1.04 -5.87
N GLY A 80 1.67 1.38 -4.67
CA GLY A 80 1.69 2.73 -4.17
C GLY A 80 2.97 2.97 -3.35
N VAL A 81 3.47 4.19 -3.36
CA VAL A 81 4.66 4.60 -2.62
C VAL A 81 4.40 5.90 -1.88
N PHE A 82 4.82 5.98 -0.65
CA PHE A 82 4.85 7.22 0.11
C PHE A 82 6.06 7.24 1.04
N GLY A 83 6.38 8.40 1.58
CA GLY A 83 7.44 8.45 2.56
C GLY A 83 7.63 9.81 3.20
N SER A 84 8.42 9.82 4.28
CA SER A 84 8.79 11.01 5.02
C SER A 84 10.30 11.24 4.98
N TYR A 85 10.69 12.51 5.00
CA TYR A 85 12.10 12.91 4.98
C TYR A 85 12.31 14.25 5.69
N GLY A 86 13.54 14.51 6.12
CA GLY A 86 13.95 15.80 6.65
C GLY A 86 14.62 16.69 5.60
N TRP A 87 15.67 16.18 4.96
CA TRP A 87 16.51 16.93 4.04
C TRP A 87 16.28 16.58 2.58
N SER A 88 16.22 15.29 2.27
CA SER A 88 16.11 14.78 0.92
C SER A 88 15.24 13.52 0.91
N GLY A 89 14.51 13.29 -0.17
CA GLY A 89 13.48 12.24 -0.28
C GLY A 89 13.91 11.04 -1.12
N GLU A 90 15.21 10.76 -1.24
CA GLU A 90 15.77 9.74 -2.14
C GLU A 90 15.20 8.33 -1.89
N ALA A 91 14.83 8.00 -0.65
CA ALA A 91 14.22 6.71 -0.36
C ALA A 91 12.95 6.47 -1.19
N ILE A 92 12.15 7.51 -1.39
CA ILE A 92 10.91 7.44 -2.16
C ILE A 92 11.24 7.25 -3.63
N ASP A 93 12.24 7.98 -4.15
CA ASP A 93 12.69 7.85 -5.53
C ASP A 93 13.26 6.45 -5.82
N ILE A 94 14.01 5.88 -4.87
CA ILE A 94 14.54 4.52 -4.98
C ILE A 94 13.40 3.50 -5.06
N LEU A 95 12.41 3.60 -4.19
CA LEU A 95 11.25 2.70 -4.19
C LEU A 95 10.45 2.84 -5.48
N GLU A 96 10.14 4.07 -5.88
CA GLU A 96 9.40 4.37 -7.09
C GLU A 96 10.10 3.80 -8.33
N ASN A 97 11.39 4.12 -8.53
CA ASN A 97 12.15 3.67 -9.68
C ASN A 97 12.24 2.15 -9.75
N LYS A 98 12.53 1.46 -8.63
CA LYS A 98 12.59 0.00 -8.60
C LYS A 98 11.26 -0.66 -8.97
N LEU A 99 10.14 -0.10 -8.52
CA LEU A 99 8.81 -0.64 -8.85
C LEU A 99 8.43 -0.31 -10.30
N ARG A 100 8.78 0.87 -10.83
CA ARG A 100 8.56 1.22 -12.24
C ARG A 100 9.41 0.35 -13.18
N ASP A 101 10.68 0.15 -12.87
CA ASP A 101 11.60 -0.74 -13.63
C ASP A 101 11.07 -2.18 -13.64
N ALA A 102 10.41 -2.59 -12.55
CA ALA A 102 9.76 -3.89 -12.47
C ALA A 102 8.36 -3.93 -13.13
N HIS A 103 7.93 -2.85 -13.80
CA HIS A 103 6.68 -2.74 -14.55
C HIS A 103 5.40 -2.81 -13.70
N TYR A 104 5.44 -2.37 -12.43
CA TYR A 104 4.22 -2.19 -11.64
C TYR A 104 3.48 -0.92 -12.05
N SER A 105 2.15 -1.00 -12.13
CA SER A 105 1.28 0.17 -12.28
C SER A 105 1.01 0.81 -10.92
N PHE A 106 0.94 2.14 -10.87
CA PHE A 106 0.72 2.88 -9.62
C PHE A 106 -0.74 3.29 -9.50
N GLY A 107 -1.28 3.19 -8.29
CA GLY A 107 -2.64 3.59 -7.96
C GLY A 107 -2.79 5.07 -7.63
N PHE A 108 -1.69 5.72 -7.27
CA PHE A 108 -1.57 7.17 -7.05
C PHE A 108 -0.11 7.61 -7.25
N GLU A 109 0.10 8.90 -7.46
CA GLU A 109 1.45 9.46 -7.55
C GLU A 109 2.16 9.41 -6.19
N PRO A 110 3.48 9.05 -6.13
CA PRO A 110 4.21 8.93 -4.89
C PRO A 110 4.10 10.15 -3.98
N ILE A 111 3.74 9.93 -2.72
CA ILE A 111 3.54 11.00 -1.74
C ILE A 111 4.84 11.24 -0.98
N ARG A 112 5.27 12.51 -0.96
CA ARG A 112 6.48 12.97 -0.28
C ARG A 112 6.13 13.94 0.84
N VAL A 113 6.43 13.54 2.09
CA VAL A 113 6.15 14.35 3.27
C VAL A 113 7.45 14.85 3.86
N ARG A 114 7.66 16.17 3.83
CA ARG A 114 8.79 16.78 4.48
C ARG A 114 8.47 17.06 5.95
N PHE A 115 9.30 16.54 6.85
CA PHE A 115 9.09 16.61 8.29
C PHE A 115 7.77 15.96 8.73
N SER A 116 6.99 16.62 9.57
CA SER A 116 5.69 16.12 10.04
C SER A 116 4.58 16.42 9.04
N PRO A 117 3.67 15.46 8.79
CA PRO A 117 2.55 15.70 7.90
C PRO A 117 1.60 16.77 8.46
N THR A 118 1.21 17.70 7.61
CA THR A 118 0.18 18.69 7.92
C THR A 118 -1.22 18.09 7.75
N ALA A 119 -2.25 18.75 8.28
CA ALA A 119 -3.65 18.34 8.06
C ALA A 119 -3.98 18.17 6.57
N ALA A 120 -3.49 19.07 5.71
CA ALA A 120 -3.68 18.99 4.26
C ALA A 120 -3.01 17.74 3.66
N MET A 121 -1.82 17.37 4.14
CA MET A 121 -1.12 16.15 3.68
C MET A 121 -1.84 14.88 4.15
N LEU A 122 -2.45 14.88 5.34
CA LEU A 122 -3.26 13.75 5.82
C LEU A 122 -4.51 13.57 4.96
N GLU A 123 -5.18 14.65 4.58
CA GLU A 123 -6.30 14.58 3.63
C GLU A 123 -5.84 14.11 2.24
N GLN A 124 -4.68 14.54 1.78
CA GLN A 124 -4.06 14.01 0.56
C GLN A 124 -3.80 12.49 0.66
N GLY A 125 -3.34 12.02 1.82
CA GLY A 125 -3.17 10.58 2.09
C GLY A 125 -4.48 9.81 2.00
N LYS A 126 -5.56 10.31 2.61
CA LYS A 126 -6.89 9.71 2.49
C LYS A 126 -7.39 9.70 1.05
N LEU A 127 -7.19 10.81 0.32
CA LEU A 127 -7.56 10.88 -1.09
C LEU A 127 -6.77 9.88 -1.93
N ALA A 128 -5.48 9.72 -1.67
CA ALA A 128 -4.65 8.72 -2.34
C ALA A 128 -5.16 7.29 -2.11
N GLY A 129 -5.57 6.95 -0.88
CA GLY A 129 -6.20 5.68 -0.56
C GLY A 129 -7.48 5.45 -1.38
N LYS A 130 -8.35 6.47 -1.47
CA LYS A 130 -9.56 6.41 -2.29
C LYS A 130 -9.24 6.22 -3.78
N THR A 131 -8.29 6.97 -4.31
CA THR A 131 -7.85 6.89 -5.72
C THR A 131 -7.28 5.52 -6.02
N PHE A 132 -6.47 4.97 -5.12
CA PHE A 132 -5.93 3.61 -5.23
C PHE A 132 -7.05 2.57 -5.37
N THR A 133 -8.05 2.64 -4.48
CA THR A 133 -9.21 1.74 -4.52
C THR A 133 -9.99 1.86 -5.82
N GLN A 134 -10.23 3.09 -6.30
CA GLN A 134 -10.95 3.30 -7.56
C GLN A 134 -10.19 2.72 -8.75
N THR A 135 -8.87 2.89 -8.78
CA THR A 135 -8.00 2.32 -9.81
C THR A 135 -8.01 0.80 -9.76
N LEU A 136 -7.93 0.22 -8.56
CA LEU A 136 -8.01 -1.22 -8.36
C LEU A 136 -9.34 -1.81 -8.86
N LYS A 137 -10.46 -1.16 -8.53
CA LYS A 137 -11.81 -1.56 -9.01
C LYS A 137 -11.89 -1.53 -10.53
N LYS A 138 -11.36 -0.48 -11.17
CA LYS A 138 -11.34 -0.38 -12.65
C LYS A 138 -10.52 -1.51 -13.27
N THR A 139 -9.34 -1.78 -12.73
CA THR A 139 -8.45 -2.83 -13.23
C THR A 139 -9.09 -4.22 -13.09
N LYS A 140 -9.77 -4.50 -11.98
CA LYS A 140 -10.48 -5.77 -11.78
C LYS A 140 -11.66 -5.93 -12.77
N LYS A 141 -12.46 -4.89 -12.98
CA LYS A 141 -13.57 -4.93 -13.96
C LYS A 141 -13.10 -5.23 -15.38
N LEU A 142 -11.94 -4.72 -15.78
CA LEU A 142 -11.36 -4.97 -17.10
C LEU A 142 -10.85 -6.41 -17.28
N ARG A 143 -10.53 -7.10 -16.17
CA ARG A 143 -10.00 -8.46 -16.17
C ARG A 143 -11.05 -9.55 -16.05
N THR A 144 -12.25 -9.23 -15.55
CA THR A 144 -13.37 -10.19 -15.50
C THR A 144 -13.96 -10.32 -16.91
N PRO A 145 -13.87 -11.49 -17.57
CA PRO A 145 -14.58 -11.71 -18.84
C PRO A 145 -16.07 -11.45 -18.59
N ARG A 146 -16.75 -10.81 -19.54
CA ARG A 146 -18.21 -10.75 -19.56
C ARG A 146 -18.73 -12.17 -19.71
N GLN A 147 -18.88 -12.90 -18.62
CA GLN A 147 -19.67 -14.11 -18.61
C GLN A 147 -21.14 -13.69 -18.69
N GLY A 148 -21.83 -14.25 -19.68
CA GLY A 148 -23.25 -14.03 -19.89
C GLY A 148 -24.02 -14.38 -18.62
N ILE A 149 -25.01 -13.55 -18.33
CA ILE A 149 -25.91 -13.65 -17.19
C ILE A 149 -26.63 -15.00 -17.25
N THR A 150 -26.22 -15.94 -16.42
CA THR A 150 -27.07 -17.06 -16.03
C THR A 150 -27.52 -16.76 -14.61
N GLU A 151 -28.81 -16.42 -14.45
CA GLU A 151 -29.45 -16.25 -13.16
C GLU A 151 -29.42 -17.57 -12.39
N THR A 152 -28.48 -17.72 -11.49
CA THR A 152 -28.59 -18.70 -10.40
C THR A 152 -28.94 -17.95 -9.12
N LYS A 153 -30.04 -18.38 -8.49
CA LYS A 153 -30.51 -17.88 -7.19
C LYS A 153 -29.36 -17.96 -6.19
N ILE A 154 -28.80 -16.79 -5.84
CA ILE A 154 -27.77 -16.66 -4.81
C ILE A 154 -28.48 -16.48 -3.48
N ASP A 155 -28.20 -17.37 -2.54
CA ASP A 155 -28.69 -17.35 -1.16
C ASP A 155 -28.31 -16.04 -0.46
N ARG A 156 -29.26 -15.41 0.23
CA ARG A 156 -29.12 -14.08 0.85
C ARG A 156 -28.04 -14.00 1.96
N THR A 157 -27.52 -15.10 2.41
CA THR A 157 -26.48 -15.16 3.45
C THR A 157 -25.09 -14.83 2.90
N GLU A 158 -24.81 -15.05 1.62
CA GLU A 158 -23.54 -14.71 0.98
C GLU A 158 -23.41 -13.21 0.62
N GLN A 159 -24.52 -12.48 0.56
CA GLN A 159 -24.49 -11.04 0.19
C GLN A 159 -23.86 -10.14 1.26
N ALA A 160 -23.73 -10.57 2.52
CA ALA A 160 -23.09 -9.81 3.59
C ALA A 160 -21.55 -9.90 3.56
N VAL A 161 -20.97 -10.97 3.01
CA VAL A 161 -19.51 -11.21 2.90
C VAL A 161 -18.96 -10.75 1.56
N GLY A 162 -19.80 -10.60 0.54
CA GLY A 162 -19.40 -10.31 -0.85
C GLY A 162 -19.08 -8.85 -1.17
N ARG A 163 -18.96 -7.95 -0.17
CA ARG A 163 -18.71 -6.51 -0.43
C ARG A 163 -17.27 -6.05 -0.25
N ILE A 164 -16.35 -6.92 0.13
CA ILE A 164 -14.93 -6.58 0.17
C ILE A 164 -14.40 -6.58 -1.27
N VAL A 165 -14.13 -5.39 -1.79
CA VAL A 165 -13.75 -5.20 -3.20
C VAL A 165 -12.32 -5.62 -3.50
N GLY A 166 -11.53 -5.91 -2.48
CA GLY A 166 -10.14 -6.35 -2.59
C GLY A 166 -9.44 -6.30 -1.24
N SER A 167 -8.25 -6.86 -1.17
CA SER A 167 -7.37 -6.76 -0.03
C SER A 167 -6.10 -6.00 -0.41
N LEU A 168 -5.61 -5.18 0.49
CA LEU A 168 -4.43 -4.35 0.30
C LEU A 168 -3.48 -4.52 1.47
N CYS A 169 -2.21 -4.55 1.17
CA CYS A 169 -1.14 -4.59 2.16
C CYS A 169 -0.45 -3.23 2.23
N VAL A 170 -0.37 -2.65 3.42
CA VAL A 170 0.37 -1.42 3.68
C VAL A 170 1.60 -1.74 4.49
N LEU A 171 2.77 -1.61 3.89
CA LEU A 171 4.05 -1.91 4.51
C LEU A 171 4.74 -0.61 4.92
N THR A 172 5.20 -0.54 6.15
CA THR A 172 5.92 0.64 6.67
C THR A 172 6.90 0.24 7.77
N THR A 173 7.72 1.20 8.20
CA THR A 173 8.51 1.09 9.44
C THR A 173 8.07 2.18 10.41
N CYS A 174 7.92 1.82 11.66
CA CYS A 174 7.65 2.71 12.78
C CYS A 174 8.72 2.45 13.84
N GLN A 175 9.67 3.36 14.02
CA GLN A 175 10.55 3.27 15.17
C GLN A 175 9.76 3.70 16.41
N ASP A 176 9.44 2.75 17.27
CA ASP A 176 9.02 3.06 18.64
C ASP A 176 10.23 3.58 19.41
N ASN A 177 10.22 4.87 19.72
CA ASN A 177 11.10 5.41 20.76
C ASN A 177 10.61 4.86 22.10
N GLN A 178 11.11 3.70 22.50
CA GLN A 178 11.12 3.32 23.91
C GLN A 178 12.28 4.07 24.56
N HIS A 179 11.96 5.12 25.25
CA HIS A 179 12.73 5.66 26.36
C HIS A 179 12.07 5.29 27.68
#